data_1b5b1b507cd371357103f0f249398465
#
_entry.id   1b5b1b507cd371357103f0f249398465
#
_cell.length_a   1.000
_cell.length_b   1.000
_cell.length_c   1.000
_cell.angle_alpha   90.00
_cell.angle_beta   90.00
_cell.angle_gamma   90.00
#
_symmetry.space_group_name_H-M   'P 1'
#
loop_
_entity.id
_entity.type
_entity.pdbx_description
1 polymer ?
#
loop_
_entity_poly.entity_id
_entity_poly.type
_entity_poly.pdbx_seq_one_letter_code
_entity_poly.pdbx_strand_id
1 'polypeptide(L)'
;VKWATCNVGASKPEGYGDYFAWGETHAKVNYSWNAYSWCNGSEDAITKYDMNDQKTTLEIADDVANVTWGGAWRMPTSKEVIELLNNCTCRSTTQNGVFGYKITSCKSGYKNNSIFLPAAGYYKGSSLERVGRYGNYWSSTLVSSSVNSAGGIYFDSSDMMRGYDYRCYGLSVRPVCQ
;
A
#
# COMPACT_ATOMS: atom_id res chain seq x y z
N VAL A 1 -9.99 -12.12 4.15
CA VAL A 1 -10.02 -11.52 2.81
C VAL A 1 -9.10 -12.28 1.86
N LYS A 2 -9.34 -12.14 0.56
CA LYS A 2 -8.47 -12.64 -0.51
C LYS A 2 -7.58 -11.50 -0.99
N TRP A 3 -6.28 -11.74 -1.09
CA TRP A 3 -5.33 -10.78 -1.62
C TRP A 3 -5.15 -10.96 -3.13
N ALA A 4 -5.07 -9.87 -3.86
CA ALA A 4 -4.81 -9.90 -5.29
C ALA A 4 -3.42 -10.49 -5.60
N THR A 5 -3.26 -11.03 -6.79
CA THR A 5 -1.98 -11.62 -7.24
C THR A 5 -0.98 -10.58 -7.74
N CYS A 6 -1.45 -9.38 -8.14
CA CYS A 6 -0.60 -8.30 -8.63
C CYS A 6 -0.99 -6.94 -8.02
N ASN A 7 -0.11 -5.96 -8.13
CA ASN A 7 -0.37 -4.58 -7.72
C ASN A 7 -1.33 -3.88 -8.69
N VAL A 8 -1.98 -2.80 -8.25
CA VAL A 8 -2.70 -1.90 -9.17
C VAL A 8 -1.72 -1.38 -10.23
N GLY A 9 -2.11 -1.40 -11.49
CA GLY A 9 -1.26 -1.03 -12.64
C GLY A 9 -0.31 -2.13 -13.13
N ALA A 10 -0.27 -3.31 -12.47
CA ALA A 10 0.54 -4.45 -12.90
C ALA A 10 -0.31 -5.60 -13.43
N SER A 11 0.25 -6.36 -14.39
CA SER A 11 -0.37 -7.57 -14.96
C SER A 11 0.29 -8.87 -14.48
N LYS A 12 1.38 -8.78 -13.70
CA LYS A 12 2.16 -9.91 -13.19
C LYS A 12 2.47 -9.73 -11.71
N PRO A 13 2.64 -10.83 -10.94
CA PRO A 13 2.93 -10.76 -9.50
C PRO A 13 4.19 -9.95 -9.16
N GLU A 14 5.23 -10.03 -9.98
CA GLU A 14 6.49 -9.30 -9.83
C GLU A 14 6.50 -7.90 -10.43
N GLY A 15 5.41 -7.50 -11.10
CA GLY A 15 5.26 -6.14 -11.64
C GLY A 15 5.10 -5.13 -10.51
N TYR A 16 5.82 -4.01 -10.59
CA TYR A 16 5.74 -2.95 -9.58
C TYR A 16 4.37 -2.25 -9.59
N GLY A 17 3.75 -2.11 -10.78
CA GLY A 17 2.51 -1.38 -10.96
C GLY A 17 2.72 0.13 -10.87
N ASP A 18 1.62 0.83 -10.62
CA ASP A 18 1.62 2.27 -10.44
C ASP A 18 1.75 2.64 -8.95
N TYR A 19 2.09 3.91 -8.71
CA TYR A 19 2.26 4.46 -7.36
C TYR A 19 1.19 5.52 -7.12
N PHE A 20 0.69 5.57 -5.89
CA PHE A 20 -0.41 6.46 -5.53
C PHE A 20 -0.12 7.14 -4.21
N ALA A 21 -0.43 8.43 -4.12
CA ALA A 21 -0.54 9.09 -2.83
C ALA A 21 -1.81 8.60 -2.12
N TRP A 22 -1.80 8.57 -0.80
CA TRP A 22 -2.89 8.00 -0.02
C TRP A 22 -4.21 8.75 -0.23
N GLY A 23 -5.26 8.04 -0.64
CA GLY A 23 -6.55 8.62 -0.97
C GLY A 23 -6.62 9.31 -2.34
N GLU A 24 -5.59 9.21 -3.16
CA GLU A 24 -5.64 9.62 -4.55
C GLU A 24 -5.78 8.40 -5.48
N THR A 25 -6.54 8.56 -6.54
CA THR A 25 -6.91 7.46 -7.45
C THR A 25 -6.19 7.48 -8.80
N HIS A 26 -5.26 8.41 -8.98
CA HIS A 26 -4.45 8.55 -10.18
C HIS A 26 -2.96 8.65 -9.84
N ALA A 27 -2.13 7.96 -10.62
CA ALA A 27 -0.69 8.15 -10.57
C ALA A 27 -0.29 9.54 -11.07
N LYS A 28 0.79 10.08 -10.55
CA LYS A 28 1.27 11.43 -10.89
C LYS A 28 2.80 11.48 -10.92
N VAL A 29 3.37 12.62 -11.25
CA VAL A 29 4.84 12.80 -11.38
C VAL A 29 5.48 13.47 -10.16
N ASN A 30 4.68 14.04 -9.25
CA ASN A 30 5.17 14.72 -8.05
C ASN A 30 4.38 14.29 -6.81
N TYR A 31 5.05 13.63 -5.89
CA TYR A 31 4.52 13.10 -4.63
C TYR A 31 5.04 13.91 -3.44
N SER A 32 4.69 15.18 -3.42
CA SER A 32 4.99 16.14 -2.36
C SER A 32 3.70 16.75 -1.80
N TRP A 33 3.79 17.40 -0.64
CA TRP A 33 2.65 18.10 -0.04
C TRP A 33 2.04 19.15 -0.95
N ASN A 34 2.87 19.88 -1.72
CA ASN A 34 2.38 20.87 -2.69
C ASN A 34 1.52 20.28 -3.82
N ALA A 35 1.69 18.99 -4.11
CA ALA A 35 0.96 18.27 -5.16
C ALA A 35 -0.08 17.30 -4.61
N TYR A 36 -0.25 17.24 -3.29
CA TYR A 36 -1.20 16.32 -2.65
C TYR A 36 -2.61 16.93 -2.60
N SER A 37 -3.61 16.19 -3.08
CA SER A 37 -4.97 16.69 -3.27
C SER A 37 -5.71 16.99 -1.96
N TRP A 38 -5.36 16.32 -0.87
CA TRP A 38 -6.04 16.44 0.41
C TRP A 38 -5.32 17.35 1.41
N CYS A 39 -4.63 18.38 0.91
CA CYS A 39 -4.07 19.47 1.72
C CYS A 39 -3.97 20.76 0.92
N ASN A 40 -3.77 21.87 1.62
CA ASN A 40 -3.51 23.19 1.03
C ASN A 40 -2.00 23.47 0.96
N GLY A 41 -1.25 22.56 0.31
CA GLY A 41 0.16 22.74 -0.02
C GLY A 41 1.15 22.43 1.13
N SER A 42 0.69 22.07 2.33
CA SER A 42 1.57 21.69 3.44
C SER A 42 0.98 20.59 4.30
N GLU A 43 1.84 19.91 5.06
CA GLU A 43 1.45 18.84 5.98
C GLU A 43 0.55 19.30 7.12
N ASP A 44 0.62 20.57 7.50
CA ASP A 44 -0.20 21.18 8.55
C ASP A 44 -1.58 21.64 8.04
N ALA A 45 -1.83 21.56 6.74
CA ALA A 45 -3.04 22.07 6.10
C ALA A 45 -3.88 20.97 5.43
N ILE A 46 -4.02 19.83 6.10
CA ILE A 46 -4.85 18.71 5.64
C ILE A 46 -6.32 19.12 5.56
N THR A 47 -7.00 18.74 4.47
CA THR A 47 -8.38 19.15 4.16
C THR A 47 -9.39 18.00 4.15
N LYS A 48 -8.94 16.74 4.19
CA LYS A 48 -9.78 15.55 4.26
C LYS A 48 -9.09 14.44 5.03
N TYR A 49 -9.85 13.63 5.75
CA TYR A 49 -9.31 12.63 6.69
C TYR A 49 -8.46 13.34 7.76
N ASP A 50 -9.01 14.36 8.34
CA ASP A 50 -8.40 15.20 9.36
C ASP A 50 -9.07 15.00 10.74
N MET A 51 -8.70 15.83 11.70
CA MET A 51 -9.27 15.78 13.05
C MET A 51 -10.75 16.18 13.09
N ASN A 52 -11.24 16.94 12.09
CA ASN A 52 -12.60 17.48 12.08
C ASN A 52 -13.59 16.48 11.48
N ASP A 53 -13.21 15.78 10.40
CA ASP A 53 -14.10 14.82 9.76
C ASP A 53 -14.11 13.45 10.45
N GLN A 54 -13.16 13.20 11.35
CA GLN A 54 -13.00 11.98 12.15
C GLN A 54 -12.93 10.69 11.32
N LYS A 55 -12.65 10.78 10.03
CA LYS A 55 -12.51 9.64 9.13
C LYS A 55 -11.10 9.07 9.25
N THR A 56 -11.01 7.82 9.64
CA THR A 56 -9.73 7.11 9.80
C THR A 56 -9.45 6.07 8.72
N THR A 57 -10.40 5.88 7.81
CA THR A 57 -10.30 4.91 6.70
C THR A 57 -10.83 5.57 5.44
N LEU A 58 -10.20 5.27 4.29
CA LEU A 58 -10.61 5.81 2.99
C LEU A 58 -12.09 5.50 2.69
N GLU A 59 -12.77 6.50 2.16
CA GLU A 59 -14.03 6.32 1.47
C GLU A 59 -13.81 5.57 0.16
N ILE A 60 -14.82 4.87 -0.32
CA ILE A 60 -14.71 4.04 -1.52
C ILE A 60 -14.28 4.83 -2.78
N ALA A 61 -14.69 6.09 -2.86
CA ALA A 61 -14.36 6.98 -3.98
C ALA A 61 -12.89 7.42 -3.99
N ASP A 62 -12.18 7.30 -2.86
CA ASP A 62 -10.77 7.64 -2.70
C ASP A 62 -9.89 6.38 -2.62
N ASP A 63 -10.49 5.21 -2.75
CA ASP A 63 -9.78 3.92 -2.77
C ASP A 63 -9.43 3.55 -4.21
N VAL A 64 -8.15 3.71 -4.56
CA VAL A 64 -7.68 3.46 -5.93
C VAL A 64 -7.92 2.02 -6.39
N ALA A 65 -7.88 1.03 -5.50
CA ALA A 65 -8.14 -0.35 -5.86
C ALA A 65 -9.61 -0.55 -6.25
N ASN A 66 -10.53 0.10 -5.55
CA ASN A 66 -11.94 0.07 -5.93
C ASN A 66 -12.22 0.86 -7.21
N VAL A 67 -11.70 2.07 -7.31
CA VAL A 67 -11.90 2.92 -8.50
C VAL A 67 -11.35 2.27 -9.76
N THR A 68 -10.22 1.57 -9.67
CA THR A 68 -9.57 0.95 -10.84
C THR A 68 -10.15 -0.43 -11.21
N TRP A 69 -10.44 -1.27 -10.21
CA TRP A 69 -10.86 -2.66 -10.45
C TRP A 69 -12.35 -2.89 -10.24
N GLY A 70 -13.01 -2.00 -9.49
CA GLY A 70 -14.45 -2.09 -9.22
C GLY A 70 -14.87 -3.25 -8.33
N GLY A 71 -16.19 -3.46 -8.26
CA GLY A 71 -16.79 -4.56 -7.50
C GLY A 71 -16.40 -4.56 -6.02
N ALA A 72 -15.97 -5.71 -5.51
CA ALA A 72 -15.57 -5.89 -4.11
C ALA A 72 -14.07 -5.61 -3.84
N TRP A 73 -13.30 -5.22 -4.85
CA TRP A 73 -11.89 -4.88 -4.69
C TRP A 73 -11.72 -3.56 -3.95
N ARG A 74 -10.76 -3.51 -3.05
CA ARG A 74 -10.40 -2.33 -2.27
C ARG A 74 -8.97 -2.44 -1.70
N MET A 75 -8.48 -1.38 -1.14
CA MET A 75 -7.25 -1.42 -0.36
C MET A 75 -7.47 -2.20 0.96
N PRO A 76 -6.44 -2.92 1.45
CA PRO A 76 -6.53 -3.59 2.75
C PRO A 76 -6.60 -2.56 3.88
N THR A 77 -7.33 -2.86 4.93
CA THR A 77 -7.26 -2.11 6.19
C THR A 77 -6.00 -2.47 6.98
N SER A 78 -5.58 -1.64 7.93
CA SER A 78 -4.48 -1.97 8.85
C SER A 78 -4.73 -3.26 9.63
N LYS A 79 -5.98 -3.59 9.96
CA LYS A 79 -6.34 -4.85 10.62
C LYS A 79 -6.05 -6.06 9.71
N GLU A 80 -6.36 -5.96 8.43
CA GLU A 80 -6.10 -7.02 7.44
C GLU A 80 -4.61 -7.17 7.13
N VAL A 81 -3.84 -6.08 7.17
CA VAL A 81 -2.37 -6.14 7.13
C VAL A 81 -1.83 -6.92 8.34
N ILE A 82 -2.32 -6.63 9.54
CA ILE A 82 -1.93 -7.36 10.76
C ILE A 82 -2.31 -8.84 10.65
N GLU A 83 -3.52 -9.14 10.16
CA GLU A 83 -3.99 -10.50 9.95
C GLU A 83 -3.06 -11.26 8.97
N LEU A 84 -2.68 -10.62 7.86
CA LEU A 84 -1.75 -11.20 6.90
C LEU A 84 -0.41 -11.54 7.55
N LEU A 85 0.21 -10.59 8.24
CA LEU A 85 1.52 -10.78 8.87
C LEU A 85 1.51 -11.83 9.98
N ASN A 86 0.42 -11.92 10.74
CA ASN A 86 0.31 -12.87 11.86
C ASN A 86 -0.04 -14.30 11.42
N ASN A 87 -0.72 -14.47 10.27
CA ASN A 87 -1.24 -15.77 9.83
C ASN A 87 -0.53 -16.34 8.60
N CYS A 88 0.57 -15.73 8.18
CA CYS A 88 1.34 -16.16 7.02
C CYS A 88 2.83 -16.25 7.35
N THR A 89 3.52 -17.09 6.61
CA THR A 89 4.99 -17.08 6.58
C THR A 89 5.45 -16.08 5.52
N CYS A 90 6.22 -15.10 5.92
CA CYS A 90 6.81 -14.09 5.04
C CYS A 90 8.28 -14.42 4.81
N ARG A 91 8.69 -14.64 3.56
CA ARG A 91 10.07 -14.95 3.21
C ARG A 91 10.56 -14.06 2.08
N SER A 92 11.70 -13.41 2.29
CA SER A 92 12.40 -12.69 1.23
C SER A 92 12.85 -13.66 0.14
N THR A 93 12.66 -13.29 -1.11
CA THR A 93 13.01 -14.11 -2.27
C THR A 93 13.09 -13.26 -3.54
N THR A 94 13.53 -13.89 -4.63
CA THR A 94 13.51 -13.29 -5.96
C THR A 94 12.58 -14.10 -6.86
N GLN A 95 11.64 -13.43 -7.53
CA GLN A 95 10.73 -14.01 -8.51
C GLN A 95 10.94 -13.35 -9.87
N ASN A 96 11.30 -14.13 -10.89
CA ASN A 96 11.60 -13.62 -12.24
C ASN A 96 12.61 -12.44 -12.26
N GLY A 97 13.64 -12.51 -11.41
CA GLY A 97 14.67 -11.47 -11.30
C GLY A 97 14.31 -10.28 -10.41
N VAL A 98 13.09 -10.23 -9.87
CA VAL A 98 12.62 -9.14 -9.00
C VAL A 98 12.67 -9.57 -7.54
N PHE A 99 13.39 -8.81 -6.70
CA PHE A 99 13.41 -9.02 -5.26
C PHE A 99 12.07 -8.62 -4.63
N GLY A 100 11.66 -9.37 -3.62
CA GLY A 100 10.44 -9.11 -2.87
C GLY A 100 10.19 -10.16 -1.80
N TYR A 101 8.97 -10.26 -1.34
CA TYR A 101 8.54 -11.24 -0.34
C TYR A 101 7.46 -12.16 -0.87
N LYS A 102 7.67 -13.46 -0.69
CA LYS A 102 6.63 -14.48 -0.83
C LYS A 102 5.93 -14.63 0.51
N ILE A 103 4.63 -14.40 0.50
CA ILE A 103 3.76 -14.51 1.68
C ILE A 103 2.88 -15.72 1.49
N THR A 104 3.06 -16.73 2.34
CA THR A 104 2.37 -18.03 2.22
C THR A 104 1.47 -18.24 3.43
N SER A 105 0.23 -18.62 3.20
CA SER A 105 -0.76 -18.85 4.27
C SER A 105 -0.35 -20.02 5.18
N CYS A 106 -0.46 -19.81 6.49
CA CYS A 106 -0.33 -20.86 7.49
C CYS A 106 -1.68 -21.53 7.84
N LYS A 107 -2.80 -21.00 7.32
CA LYS A 107 -4.15 -21.45 7.63
C LYS A 107 -4.41 -22.85 7.04
N SER A 108 -4.98 -23.75 7.84
CA SER A 108 -5.40 -25.08 7.38
C SER A 108 -6.34 -24.96 6.17
N GLY A 109 -6.12 -25.80 5.16
CA GLY A 109 -6.84 -25.74 3.87
C GLY A 109 -6.29 -24.72 2.87
N TYR A 110 -5.41 -23.81 3.29
CA TYR A 110 -4.87 -22.73 2.44
C TYR A 110 -3.33 -22.66 2.44
N LYS A 111 -2.63 -23.65 2.99
CA LYS A 111 -1.17 -23.66 3.16
C LYS A 111 -0.36 -23.56 1.87
N ASN A 112 -0.97 -23.83 0.72
CA ASN A 112 -0.32 -23.70 -0.60
C ASN A 112 -0.59 -22.36 -1.27
N ASN A 113 -1.49 -21.54 -0.71
CA ASN A 113 -1.80 -20.24 -1.28
C ASN A 113 -0.72 -19.24 -0.88
N SER A 114 -0.21 -18.53 -1.86
CA SER A 114 0.79 -17.49 -1.64
C SER A 114 0.60 -16.32 -2.58
N ILE A 115 1.07 -15.17 -2.16
CA ILE A 115 1.23 -13.98 -2.98
C ILE A 115 2.70 -13.55 -2.96
N PHE A 116 3.11 -12.79 -3.98
CA PHE A 116 4.42 -12.17 -4.04
C PHE A 116 4.27 -10.65 -4.03
N LEU A 117 4.94 -9.97 -3.12
CA LEU A 117 5.03 -8.51 -3.06
C LEU A 117 6.41 -8.07 -3.54
N PRO A 118 6.54 -7.43 -4.72
CA PRO A 118 7.82 -6.94 -5.21
C PRO A 118 8.31 -5.72 -4.41
N ALA A 119 9.64 -5.57 -4.30
CA ALA A 119 10.30 -4.41 -3.71
C ALA A 119 10.25 -3.22 -4.69
N ALA A 120 9.07 -2.63 -4.80
CA ALA A 120 8.77 -1.57 -5.77
C ALA A 120 9.35 -0.20 -5.38
N GLY A 121 9.89 -0.05 -4.16
CA GLY A 121 10.30 1.27 -3.65
C GLY A 121 9.10 2.18 -3.41
N TYR A 122 9.35 3.49 -3.44
CA TYR A 122 8.34 4.53 -3.26
C TYR A 122 8.74 5.84 -3.92
N TYR A 123 7.78 6.70 -4.24
CA TYR A 123 8.06 8.06 -4.68
C TYR A 123 8.07 9.04 -3.51
N LYS A 124 9.08 9.91 -3.51
CA LYS A 124 9.18 11.10 -2.67
C LYS A 124 9.46 12.30 -3.56
N GLY A 125 8.53 13.25 -3.63
CA GLY A 125 8.58 14.28 -4.66
C GLY A 125 8.54 13.65 -6.05
N SER A 126 9.49 13.97 -6.90
CA SER A 126 9.62 13.40 -8.26
C SER A 126 10.64 12.25 -8.34
N SER A 127 11.20 11.83 -7.21
CA SER A 127 12.23 10.76 -7.18
C SER A 127 11.63 9.43 -6.78
N LEU A 128 11.90 8.39 -7.58
CA LEU A 128 11.60 7.00 -7.24
C LEU A 128 12.77 6.42 -6.42
N GLU A 129 12.50 6.13 -5.17
CA GLU A 129 13.49 5.73 -4.17
C GLU A 129 13.46 4.22 -3.91
N ARG A 130 14.62 3.62 -3.61
CA ARG A 130 14.76 2.28 -3.04
C ARG A 130 14.17 1.12 -3.86
N VAL A 131 13.93 1.28 -5.16
CA VAL A 131 13.49 0.20 -6.06
C VAL A 131 14.43 -0.99 -5.99
N GLY A 132 13.88 -2.19 -5.94
CA GLY A 132 14.62 -3.44 -5.81
C GLY A 132 15.17 -3.70 -4.39
N ARG A 133 14.89 -2.82 -3.42
CA ARG A 133 15.37 -2.91 -2.04
C ARG A 133 14.24 -2.88 -1.02
N TYR A 134 13.29 -1.95 -1.18
CA TYR A 134 12.19 -1.72 -0.24
C TYR A 134 10.84 -1.99 -0.89
N GLY A 135 9.93 -2.56 -0.14
CA GLY A 135 8.52 -2.60 -0.48
C GLY A 135 7.72 -1.75 0.49
N ASN A 136 7.02 -0.76 -0.07
CA ASN A 136 6.13 0.13 0.66
C ASN A 136 4.74 0.02 0.03
N TYR A 137 3.76 -0.40 0.82
CA TYR A 137 2.40 -0.67 0.36
C TYR A 137 1.38 0.00 1.25
N TRP A 138 0.44 0.73 0.68
CA TRP A 138 -0.64 1.36 1.44
C TRP A 138 -1.65 0.37 2.03
N SER A 139 -2.13 0.70 3.22
CA SER A 139 -3.45 0.31 3.68
C SER A 139 -4.43 1.50 3.57
N SER A 140 -5.73 1.23 3.65
CA SER A 140 -6.76 2.27 3.63
C SER A 140 -6.92 3.02 4.97
N THR A 141 -6.06 2.77 5.96
CA THR A 141 -6.24 3.26 7.34
C THR A 141 -5.16 4.27 7.71
N LEU A 142 -5.56 5.41 8.27
CA LEU A 142 -4.66 6.39 8.87
C LEU A 142 -3.92 5.83 10.08
N VAL A 143 -2.79 6.44 10.39
CA VAL A 143 -2.11 6.26 11.67
C VAL A 143 -2.86 7.05 12.75
N SER A 144 -3.29 6.38 13.82
CA SER A 144 -4.14 6.99 14.86
C SER A 144 -3.50 8.19 15.58
N SER A 145 -2.17 8.26 15.59
CA SER A 145 -1.42 9.34 16.24
C SER A 145 -0.98 10.45 15.29
N SER A 146 -1.26 10.34 13.98
CA SER A 146 -0.79 11.32 12.99
C SER A 146 -1.70 11.37 11.78
N VAL A 147 -2.38 12.49 11.58
CA VAL A 147 -3.20 12.72 10.39
C VAL A 147 -2.39 12.85 9.10
N ASN A 148 -1.08 13.07 9.20
CA ASN A 148 -0.19 13.24 8.06
C ASN A 148 0.31 11.91 7.49
N SER A 149 0.05 10.80 8.19
CA SER A 149 0.58 9.48 7.86
C SER A 149 -0.51 8.43 7.75
N ALA A 150 -0.34 7.50 6.83
CA ALA A 150 -1.19 6.33 6.69
C ALA A 150 -0.39 5.04 6.88
N GLY A 151 -1.08 4.01 7.36
CA GLY A 151 -0.49 2.71 7.64
C GLY A 151 -0.35 1.85 6.38
N GLY A 152 0.49 0.83 6.48
CA GLY A 152 0.70 -0.10 5.40
C GLY A 152 1.64 -1.26 5.74
N ILE A 153 2.24 -1.83 4.71
CA ILE A 153 3.30 -2.83 4.81
C ILE A 153 4.62 -2.16 4.41
N TYR A 154 5.64 -2.39 5.19
CA TYR A 154 7.03 -2.09 4.87
C TYR A 154 7.86 -3.37 4.89
N PHE A 155 8.81 -3.49 3.96
CA PHE A 155 9.86 -4.51 4.05
C PHE A 155 11.15 -4.08 3.35
N ASP A 156 12.23 -4.70 3.79
CA ASP A 156 13.54 -4.67 3.16
C ASP A 156 14.15 -6.09 3.12
N SER A 157 15.46 -6.22 2.97
CA SER A 157 16.13 -7.54 2.92
C SER A 157 16.12 -8.27 4.28
N SER A 158 15.88 -7.58 5.37
CA SER A 158 16.00 -8.12 6.74
C SER A 158 14.66 -8.56 7.31
N ASP A 159 13.60 -7.80 7.08
CA ASP A 159 12.29 -8.05 7.70
C ASP A 159 11.12 -7.48 6.89
N MET A 160 9.93 -7.95 7.25
CA MET A 160 8.63 -7.44 6.79
C MET A 160 7.76 -7.12 7.99
N MET A 161 7.26 -5.89 8.05
CA MET A 161 6.50 -5.41 9.19
C MET A 161 5.37 -4.44 8.78
N ARG A 162 4.56 -4.06 9.74
CA ARG A 162 3.72 -2.87 9.60
C ARG A 162 4.59 -1.64 9.48
N GLY A 163 4.27 -0.81 8.49
CA GLY A 163 4.90 0.48 8.29
C GLY A 163 3.89 1.61 8.27
N TYR A 164 4.38 2.81 8.13
CA TYR A 164 3.60 4.01 7.83
C TYR A 164 4.48 4.98 7.04
N ASP A 165 3.84 5.77 6.21
CA ASP A 165 4.50 6.80 5.41
C ASP A 165 3.65 8.06 5.36
N TYR A 166 4.26 9.19 4.96
CA TYR A 166 3.53 10.42 4.70
C TYR A 166 2.54 10.22 3.56
N ARG A 167 1.30 10.67 3.76
CA ARG A 167 0.20 10.50 2.81
C ARG A 167 0.48 11.01 1.40
N CYS A 168 1.34 12.01 1.25
CA CYS A 168 1.75 12.58 -0.03
C CYS A 168 2.72 11.71 -0.82
N TYR A 169 3.39 10.72 -0.19
CA TYR A 169 4.32 9.82 -0.89
C TYR A 169 3.56 8.87 -1.83
N GLY A 170 4.23 8.46 -2.90
CA GLY A 170 3.67 7.50 -3.84
C GLY A 170 4.07 6.06 -3.49
N LEU A 171 3.14 5.26 -3.01
CA LEU A 171 3.38 3.86 -2.66
C LEU A 171 2.56 2.92 -3.56
N SER A 172 2.98 1.66 -3.60
CA SER A 172 2.24 0.58 -4.25
C SER A 172 0.92 0.27 -3.52
N VAL A 173 -0.03 -0.28 -4.27
CA VAL A 173 -1.29 -0.79 -3.72
C VAL A 173 -1.47 -2.25 -4.12
N ARG A 174 -1.64 -3.13 -3.13
CA ARG A 174 -2.06 -4.53 -3.33
C ARG A 174 -3.50 -4.68 -2.86
N PRO A 175 -4.45 -4.85 -3.80
CA PRO A 175 -5.86 -4.96 -3.48
C PRO A 175 -6.23 -6.22 -2.69
N VAL A 176 -7.36 -6.13 -1.97
CA VAL A 176 -8.05 -7.25 -1.35
C VAL A 176 -9.51 -7.28 -1.77
N CYS A 177 -10.15 -8.46 -1.68
CA CYS A 177 -11.60 -8.60 -1.77
C CYS A 177 -12.13 -9.62 -0.74
N GLN A 178 -13.40 -9.55 -0.48
CA GLN A 178 -14.09 -10.52 0.38
C GLN A 178 -14.38 -11.82 -0.35
#